data_f6ca9f30d9968e04c528c8e83bf09b8c
#
_entry.id   f6ca9f30d9968e04c528c8e83bf09b8c
#
_cell.length_a   1.000
_cell.length_b   1.000
_cell.length_c   1.000
_cell.angle_alpha   90.00
_cell.angle_beta   90.00
_cell.angle_gamma   90.00
#
_symmetry.space_group_name_H-M   'P 1'
#
loop_
_entity.id
_entity.type
_entity.pdbx_description
1 polymer ?
#
loop_
_entity_poly.entity_id
_entity_poly.type
_entity_poly.pdbx_seq_one_letter_code
_entity_poly.pdbx_strand_id
1 'polypeptide(L)' 'MSNSGSLSLAELDRRIAIVRDNIRQLIEQAAALSGAEDEARNADRIAQQNEELERLQKQREALLKK' A
#
# COMPACT_ATOMS: atom_id res chain seq x y z
N MET A 1 15.00 11.57 -19.68
CA MET A 1 14.43 11.39 -19.43
C MET A 1 13.81 10.70 -18.71
N SER A 2 13.08 10.78 -18.33
CA SER A 2 12.48 10.11 -17.42
C SER A 2 11.86 8.97 -17.88
N ASN A 3 11.59 8.07 -17.18
CA ASN A 3 10.99 6.97 -17.43
C ASN A 3 9.67 6.99 -17.18
N SER A 4 8.89 7.52 -17.98
CA SER A 4 7.50 7.58 -17.75
C SER A 4 6.97 6.24 -17.61
N GLY A 5 6.36 5.84 -16.72
CA GLY A 5 5.71 4.58 -16.50
C GLY A 5 6.50 3.58 -15.69
N SER A 6 7.76 3.85 -15.39
CA SER A 6 8.53 2.96 -14.60
C SER A 6 9.08 3.65 -13.40
N LEU A 7 8.96 3.09 -12.26
CA LEU A 7 9.51 3.62 -11.03
C LEU A 7 10.87 2.99 -10.77
N SER A 8 11.78 3.76 -10.21
CA SER A 8 13.06 3.22 -9.81
C SER A 8 12.88 2.37 -8.55
N LEU A 9 13.88 1.56 -8.23
CA LEU A 9 13.83 0.75 -7.02
C LEU A 9 13.67 1.62 -5.78
N ALA A 10 14.38 2.75 -5.72
CA ALA A 10 14.27 3.65 -4.58
C ALA A 10 12.87 4.23 -4.45
N GLU A 11 12.24 4.57 -5.57
CA GLU A 11 10.89 5.09 -5.55
C GLU A 11 9.89 4.03 -5.13
N LEU A 12 10.07 2.80 -5.61
CA LEU A 12 9.22 1.70 -5.21
C LEU A 12 9.34 1.43 -3.72
N ASP A 13 10.55 1.44 -3.19
CA ASP A 13 10.76 1.23 -1.76
C ASP A 13 10.08 2.32 -0.94
N ARG A 14 10.17 3.56 -1.41
CA ARG A 14 9.52 4.66 -0.72
C ARG A 14 8.00 4.51 -0.72
N ARG A 15 7.43 4.15 -1.86
CA ARG A 15 5.98 3.98 -1.97
C ARG A 15 5.50 2.81 -1.14
N ILE A 16 6.27 1.73 -1.11
CA ILE A 16 5.96 0.58 -0.29
C ILE A 16 5.91 0.97 1.19
N ALA A 17 6.90 1.76 1.64
CA ALA A 17 6.93 2.21 3.02
C ALA A 17 5.73 3.07 3.36
N ILE A 18 5.33 3.96 2.45
CA ILE A 18 4.18 4.83 2.66
C ILE A 18 2.90 4.00 2.75
N VAL A 19 2.72 3.04 1.84
CA VAL A 19 1.52 2.22 1.84
C VAL A 19 1.46 1.36 3.10
N ARG A 20 2.58 0.81 3.53
CA ARG A 20 2.61 0.03 4.76
C ARG A 20 2.23 0.87 5.97
N ASP A 21 2.72 2.10 6.02
CA ASP A 21 2.38 3.00 7.10
C ASP A 21 0.90 3.35 7.07
N ASN A 22 0.34 3.58 5.88
CA ASN A 22 -1.08 3.85 5.72
C ASN A 22 -1.92 2.67 6.22
N ILE A 23 -1.52 1.46 5.88
CA ILE A 23 -2.23 0.27 6.32
C ILE A 23 -2.22 0.18 7.85
N ARG A 24 -1.06 0.44 8.46
CA ARG A 24 -0.96 0.39 9.91
C ARG A 24 -1.87 1.42 10.56
N GLN A 25 -1.91 2.64 10.02
CA GLN A 25 -2.78 3.68 10.54
C GLN A 25 -4.25 3.31 10.40
N LEU A 26 -4.63 2.72 9.28
CA LEU A 26 -6.00 2.27 9.07
C LEU A 26 -6.38 1.17 10.07
N ILE A 27 -5.47 0.26 10.34
CA ILE A 27 -5.72 -0.79 11.32
C ILE A 27 -5.90 -0.19 12.72
N GLU A 28 -5.07 0.79 13.07
CA GLU A 28 -5.18 1.46 14.36
C GLU A 28 -6.50 2.22 14.48
N GLN A 29 -6.92 2.87 13.40
CA GLN A 29 -8.19 3.56 13.38
C GLN A 29 -9.34 2.58 13.51
N ALA A 30 -9.27 1.45 12.84
CA ALA A 30 -10.30 0.44 12.92
C ALA A 30 -10.45 -0.10 14.34
N ALA A 31 -9.35 -0.23 15.06
CA ALA A 31 -9.40 -0.70 16.43
C ALA A 31 -10.08 0.29 17.35
N ALA A 32 -10.05 1.57 17.02
CA ALA A 32 -10.67 2.60 17.82
C ALA A 32 -12.14 2.85 17.46
N LEU A 33 -12.61 2.36 16.33
CA LEU A 33 -13.98 2.57 15.91
C LEU A 33 -14.86 1.43 16.40
N SER A 34 -16.11 1.73 16.66
CA SER A 34 -17.01 0.74 17.18
C SER A 34 -18.29 0.65 16.36
N GLY A 35 -18.37 0.99 15.20
CA GLY A 35 -19.59 0.91 14.39
C GLY A 35 -19.40 -0.01 13.20
N ALA A 36 -20.41 -0.78 12.88
CA ALA A 36 -20.32 -1.74 11.76
C ALA A 36 -20.07 -1.05 10.43
N GLU A 37 -20.65 0.12 10.22
CA GLU A 37 -20.47 0.85 8.98
C GLU A 37 -19.03 1.33 8.84
N ASP A 38 -18.48 1.84 9.92
CA ASP A 38 -17.11 2.33 9.93
C ASP A 38 -16.12 1.18 9.75
N GLU A 39 -16.43 0.03 10.31
CA GLU A 39 -15.59 -1.15 10.15
C GLU A 39 -15.57 -1.59 8.69
N ALA A 40 -16.72 -1.60 8.03
CA ALA A 40 -16.78 -1.99 6.63
C ALA A 40 -15.98 -1.03 5.74
N ARG A 41 -16.09 0.27 5.98
CA ARG A 41 -15.33 1.25 5.21
C ARG A 41 -13.83 1.09 5.40
N ASN A 42 -13.43 0.87 6.64
CA ASN A 42 -12.03 0.67 6.93
C ASN A 42 -11.51 -0.61 6.32
N ALA A 43 -12.30 -1.67 6.35
CA ALA A 43 -11.89 -2.92 5.73
C ALA A 43 -11.67 -2.74 4.23
N ASP A 44 -12.55 -1.99 3.56
CA ASP A 44 -12.38 -1.71 2.14
C ASP A 44 -11.11 -0.92 1.86
N ARG A 45 -10.83 0.07 2.68
CA ARG A 45 -9.62 0.87 2.51
C ARG A 45 -8.37 0.04 2.74
N ILE A 46 -8.40 -0.81 3.76
CA ILE A 46 -7.27 -1.69 4.04
C ILE A 46 -7.06 -2.64 2.87
N ALA A 47 -8.14 -3.20 2.32
CA ALA A 47 -8.04 -4.10 1.19
C ALA A 47 -7.44 -3.41 -0.03
N GLN A 48 -7.87 -2.18 -0.32
CA GLN A 48 -7.32 -1.41 -1.43
C GLN A 48 -5.85 -1.13 -1.25
N GLN A 49 -5.44 -0.78 -0.04
CA GLN A 49 -4.04 -0.51 0.24
C GLN A 49 -3.20 -1.78 0.17
N ASN A 50 -3.76 -2.91 0.57
CA ASN A 50 -3.05 -4.18 0.45
C ASN A 50 -2.85 -4.57 -1.01
N GLU A 51 -3.82 -4.30 -1.86
CA GLU A 51 -3.67 -4.54 -3.29
C GLU A 51 -2.57 -3.67 -3.88
N GLU A 52 -2.54 -2.42 -3.47
CA GLU A 52 -1.52 -1.50 -3.95
C GLU A 52 -0.14 -1.95 -3.49
N LEU A 53 -0.03 -2.38 -2.24
CA LEU A 53 1.22 -2.88 -1.71
C LEU A 53 1.72 -4.09 -2.51
N GLU A 54 0.81 -5.01 -2.80
CA GLU A 54 1.15 -6.20 -3.56
C GLU A 54 1.65 -5.85 -4.96
N ARG A 55 0.99 -4.92 -5.60
CA ARG A 55 1.38 -4.45 -6.93
C ARG A 55 2.79 -3.85 -6.91
N LEU A 56 3.06 -3.02 -5.92
CA LEU A 56 4.37 -2.39 -5.79
C LEU A 56 5.45 -3.42 -5.50
N GLN A 57 5.14 -4.40 -4.67
CA GLN A 57 6.09 -5.46 -4.35
C GLN A 57 6.41 -6.31 -5.57
N LYS A 58 5.42 -6.56 -6.41
CA LYS A 58 5.66 -7.32 -7.65
C LYS A 58 6.54 -6.54 -8.61
N GLN A 59 6.32 -5.24 -8.70
CA GLN A 59 7.17 -4.39 -9.54
C GLN A 59 8.61 -4.39 -9.04
N ARG A 60 8.76 -4.34 -7.72
CA ARG A 60 10.08 -4.35 -7.11
C ARG A 60 10.80 -5.66 -7.42
N GLU A 61 10.10 -6.78 -7.27
CA GLU A 61 10.67 -8.08 -7.58
C GLU A 61 11.10 -8.19 -9.03
N ALA A 62 10.29 -7.66 -9.93
CA ALA A 62 10.60 -7.68 -11.35
C ALA A 62 11.90 -6.92 -11.64
N LEU A 63 12.10 -5.79 -10.97
CA LEU A 63 13.35 -5.05 -11.14
C LEU A 63 14.55 -5.80 -10.59
N LEU A 64 14.38 -6.48 -9.48
CA LEU A 64 15.46 -7.21 -8.86
C LEU A 64 15.85 -8.48 -9.63
N LYS A 65 14.93 -9.02 -10.39
CA LYS A 65 15.20 -10.20 -11.14
C LYS A 65 15.95 -9.96 -12.43
N LYS A 66 16.15 -8.79 -12.85
CA LYS A 66 16.87 -8.48 -14.07
C LYS A 66 18.40 -8.54 -13.90
#